data_4ffe963076114cf9eaaeed702a95057b
#
_entry.id   4ffe963076114cf9eaaeed702a95057b
#
_cell.length_a   1.000
_cell.length_b   1.000
_cell.length_c   1.000
_cell.angle_alpha   90.00
_cell.angle_beta   90.00
_cell.angle_gamma   90.00
#
_symmetry.space_group_name_H-M   'P 1'
#
loop_
_entity.id
_entity.type
_entity.pdbx_description
1 polymer ?
#
loop_
_entity_poly.entity_id
_entity_poly.type
_entity_poly.pdbx_seq_one_letter_code
_entity_poly.pdbx_strand_id
1 'polypeptide(L)'
;DIFSTSQRIVMAQEMMQLVQSNPEIHGPGGTYEAYKRMYAALGADNIDQLLMPPPDTTPKPMESGMENSGLMMGGPAQAFPEQDHDAHIAVHVALLSMPPVQMNAQIQGNIHSHIMQHLQLKADAIAQQQMPPEAMQQYQQMQQQAQQMPPQEAAPLMAQAQAMLAQFSSPIMSELMQQFAQQVSAPPEEDPLVTIRKQELALKGQELSQDQQQFESKEKLRTEEKIRQDKIDVERIQAQKDIAELKDDTTRDRMDQQKELKLIDIGLKGL
;
A
#
# COMPACT_ATOMS: atom_id res chain seq x y z
N ASP A 1 -32.32 -20.36 -8.10
CA ASP A 1 -31.32 -20.36 -7.01
C ASP A 1 -31.35 -21.73 -6.33
N ILE A 2 -30.20 -22.46 -6.34
CA ILE A 2 -30.09 -23.81 -5.76
C ILE A 2 -30.04 -23.75 -4.22
N PHE A 3 -29.62 -22.63 -3.68
CA PHE A 3 -29.45 -22.45 -2.23
C PHE A 3 -30.47 -21.47 -1.64
N SER A 4 -31.01 -21.81 -0.47
CA SER A 4 -31.84 -20.89 0.31
C SER A 4 -31.01 -19.72 0.87
N THR A 5 -31.68 -18.63 1.22
CA THR A 5 -31.00 -17.45 1.82
C THR A 5 -30.23 -17.86 3.09
N SER A 6 -30.80 -18.69 3.93
CA SER A 6 -30.16 -19.18 5.15
C SER A 6 -28.88 -19.98 4.86
N GLN A 7 -28.90 -20.83 3.84
CA GLN A 7 -27.70 -21.58 3.42
C GLN A 7 -26.59 -20.65 2.90
N ARG A 8 -26.94 -19.61 2.14
CA ARG A 8 -25.97 -18.60 1.66
C ARG A 8 -25.32 -17.87 2.82
N ILE A 9 -26.09 -17.48 3.83
CA ILE A 9 -25.57 -16.82 5.03
C ILE A 9 -24.58 -17.72 5.77
N VAL A 10 -24.94 -18.99 6.00
CA VAL A 10 -24.05 -19.95 6.69
C VAL A 10 -22.75 -20.14 5.91
N MET A 11 -22.81 -20.35 4.59
CA MET A 11 -21.62 -20.50 3.76
C MET A 11 -20.73 -19.24 3.78
N ALA A 12 -21.33 -18.05 3.78
CA ALA A 12 -20.58 -16.81 3.88
C ALA A 12 -19.94 -16.63 5.26
N GLN A 13 -20.59 -17.06 6.33
CA GLN A 13 -20.02 -17.07 7.69
C GLN A 13 -18.84 -18.03 7.82
N GLU A 14 -18.95 -19.24 7.30
CA GLU A 14 -17.85 -20.21 7.30
C GLU A 14 -16.66 -19.70 6.50
N MET A 15 -16.91 -19.10 5.33
CA MET A 15 -15.85 -18.48 4.52
C MET A 15 -15.17 -17.34 5.26
N MET A 16 -15.94 -16.45 5.92
CA MET A 16 -15.41 -15.37 6.74
C MET A 16 -14.51 -15.90 7.85
N GLN A 17 -14.94 -16.96 8.53
CA GLN A 17 -14.18 -17.59 9.61
C GLN A 17 -12.86 -18.20 9.09
N LEU A 18 -12.87 -18.85 7.92
CA LEU A 18 -11.66 -19.36 7.27
C LEU A 18 -10.68 -18.23 6.93
N VAL A 19 -11.17 -17.14 6.37
CA VAL A 19 -10.33 -15.97 6.02
C VAL A 19 -9.74 -15.32 7.26
N GLN A 20 -10.52 -15.18 8.33
CA GLN A 20 -10.06 -14.60 9.60
C GLN A 20 -9.07 -15.49 10.34
N SER A 21 -9.16 -16.81 10.17
CA SER A 21 -8.22 -17.76 10.81
C SER A 21 -6.82 -17.71 10.21
N ASN A 22 -6.69 -17.30 8.93
CA ASN A 22 -5.42 -17.21 8.23
C ASN A 22 -5.33 -15.94 7.37
N PRO A 23 -5.28 -14.76 7.99
CA PRO A 23 -5.29 -13.49 7.27
C PRO A 23 -4.07 -13.28 6.36
N GLU A 24 -2.93 -13.90 6.69
CA GLU A 24 -1.71 -13.81 5.89
C GLU A 24 -1.85 -14.50 4.51
N ILE A 25 -2.59 -15.61 4.45
CA ILE A 25 -2.82 -16.35 3.19
C ILE A 25 -3.78 -15.56 2.29
N HIS A 26 -4.80 -14.97 2.87
CA HIS A 26 -5.88 -14.31 2.13
C HIS A 26 -5.59 -12.85 1.82
N GLY A 27 -4.78 -12.20 2.63
CA GLY A 27 -4.44 -10.78 2.50
C GLY A 27 -5.64 -9.84 2.60
N PRO A 28 -5.41 -8.53 2.41
CA PRO A 28 -6.49 -7.52 2.45
C PRO A 28 -7.58 -7.76 1.39
N GLY A 29 -7.19 -8.22 0.19
CA GLY A 29 -8.13 -8.52 -0.89
C GLY A 29 -9.06 -9.69 -0.57
N GLY A 30 -8.55 -10.78 -0.03
CA GLY A 30 -9.36 -11.92 0.39
C GLY A 30 -10.31 -11.56 1.53
N THR A 31 -9.85 -10.76 2.49
CA THR A 31 -10.68 -10.24 3.58
C THR A 31 -11.82 -9.37 3.04
N TYR A 32 -11.51 -8.45 2.12
CA TYR A 32 -12.50 -7.62 1.44
C TYR A 32 -13.57 -8.46 0.73
N GLU A 33 -13.18 -9.45 -0.06
CA GLU A 33 -14.10 -10.34 -0.77
C GLU A 33 -14.98 -11.17 0.17
N ALA A 34 -14.46 -11.62 1.30
CA ALA A 34 -15.22 -12.34 2.31
C ALA A 34 -16.30 -11.45 2.93
N TYR A 35 -15.98 -10.21 3.30
CA TYR A 35 -16.96 -9.23 3.76
C TYR A 35 -18.00 -8.91 2.70
N LYS A 36 -17.58 -8.69 1.45
CA LYS A 36 -18.48 -8.41 0.34
C LYS A 36 -19.51 -9.52 0.14
N ARG A 37 -19.07 -10.78 0.19
CA ARG A 37 -19.95 -11.96 0.12
C ARG A 37 -20.89 -12.06 1.32
N MET A 38 -20.42 -11.73 2.52
CA MET A 38 -21.25 -11.70 3.73
C MET A 38 -22.37 -10.66 3.60
N TYR A 39 -22.05 -9.43 3.23
CA TYR A 39 -23.05 -8.38 3.01
C TYR A 39 -24.05 -8.75 1.92
N ALA A 40 -23.59 -9.34 0.82
CA ALA A 40 -24.46 -9.84 -0.24
C ALA A 40 -25.40 -10.96 0.24
N ALA A 41 -24.91 -11.89 1.06
CA ALA A 41 -25.72 -12.97 1.64
C ALA A 41 -26.78 -12.44 2.61
N LEU A 42 -26.48 -11.37 3.34
CA LEU A 42 -27.40 -10.68 4.25
C LEU A 42 -28.43 -9.79 3.49
N GLY A 43 -28.28 -9.63 2.17
CA GLY A 43 -29.16 -8.76 1.36
C GLY A 43 -28.90 -7.27 1.57
N ALA A 44 -27.69 -6.89 1.93
CA ALA A 44 -27.32 -5.49 2.09
C ALA A 44 -27.30 -4.79 0.73
N ASP A 45 -27.96 -3.64 0.64
CA ASP A 45 -27.87 -2.74 -0.52
C ASP A 45 -26.65 -1.83 -0.38
N ASN A 46 -26.10 -1.40 -1.52
CA ASN A 46 -24.98 -0.44 -1.58
C ASN A 46 -23.70 -0.89 -0.84
N ILE A 47 -23.33 -2.15 -1.03
CA ILE A 47 -22.16 -2.75 -0.38
C ILE A 47 -20.89 -1.91 -0.60
N ASP A 48 -20.72 -1.30 -1.77
CA ASP A 48 -19.57 -0.45 -2.10
C ASP A 48 -19.50 0.85 -1.27
N GLN A 49 -20.58 1.26 -0.62
CA GLN A 49 -20.58 2.37 0.33
C GLN A 49 -20.22 1.92 1.76
N LEU A 50 -20.47 0.66 2.07
CA LEU A 50 -20.18 0.07 3.38
C LEU A 50 -18.74 -0.46 3.46
N LEU A 51 -18.21 -0.90 2.33
CA LEU A 51 -16.94 -1.61 2.25
C LEU A 51 -16.01 -0.92 1.25
N MET A 52 -14.98 -0.28 1.76
CA MET A 52 -13.93 0.30 0.90
C MET A 52 -12.99 -0.81 0.41
N PRO A 53 -12.73 -0.89 -0.91
CA PRO A 53 -11.75 -1.83 -1.43
C PRO A 53 -10.36 -1.52 -0.86
N PRO A 54 -9.54 -2.56 -0.65
CA PRO A 54 -8.16 -2.34 -0.24
C PRO A 54 -7.44 -1.47 -1.27
N PRO A 55 -6.48 -0.64 -0.84
CA PRO A 55 -5.71 0.18 -1.76
C PRO A 55 -5.01 -0.72 -2.78
N ASP A 56 -4.99 -0.29 -4.03
CA ASP A 56 -4.21 -0.94 -5.08
C ASP A 56 -2.72 -0.74 -4.78
N THR A 57 -2.10 -1.79 -4.26
CA THR A 57 -0.66 -1.83 -3.95
C THR A 57 0.17 -2.36 -5.13
N THR A 58 -0.44 -2.59 -6.28
CA THR A 58 0.28 -3.05 -7.48
C THR A 58 1.30 -1.99 -7.89
N PRO A 59 2.59 -2.34 -8.02
CA PRO A 59 3.58 -1.39 -8.49
C PRO A 59 3.23 -0.89 -9.89
N LYS A 60 3.36 0.42 -10.10
CA LYS A 60 3.07 1.08 -11.39
C LYS A 60 4.30 1.83 -11.87
N PRO A 61 4.47 1.97 -13.18
CA PRO A 61 5.53 2.80 -13.72
C PRO A 61 5.42 4.23 -13.18
N MET A 62 6.53 4.76 -12.73
CA MET A 62 6.64 6.14 -12.23
C MET A 62 7.68 6.90 -13.03
N GLU A 63 7.64 8.21 -12.99
CA GLU A 63 8.72 9.04 -13.53
C GLU A 63 9.96 8.95 -12.63
N SER A 64 11.14 9.06 -13.24
CA SER A 64 12.44 8.94 -12.56
C SER A 64 12.61 9.87 -11.36
N GLY A 65 12.01 11.08 -11.40
CA GLY A 65 12.02 12.01 -10.28
C GLY A 65 11.19 11.53 -9.08
N MET A 66 10.07 10.87 -9.33
CA MET A 66 9.22 10.28 -8.29
C MET A 66 9.90 9.04 -7.69
N GLU A 67 10.53 8.21 -8.51
CA GLU A 67 11.31 7.06 -8.07
C GLU A 67 12.48 7.47 -7.18
N ASN A 68 13.19 8.54 -7.57
CA ASN A 68 14.27 9.12 -6.76
C ASN A 68 13.80 9.53 -5.37
N SER A 69 12.63 10.12 -5.26
CA SER A 69 12.04 10.50 -3.97
C SER A 69 11.78 9.27 -3.09
N GLY A 70 11.22 8.20 -3.66
CA GLY A 70 11.01 6.92 -2.99
C GLY A 70 12.33 6.27 -2.54
N LEU A 71 13.31 6.22 -3.45
CA LEU A 71 14.64 5.65 -3.19
C LEU A 71 15.40 6.38 -2.06
N MET A 72 15.31 7.72 -2.03
CA MET A 72 15.89 8.53 -0.96
C MET A 72 15.26 8.26 0.41
N MET A 73 13.99 7.90 0.45
CA MET A 73 13.29 7.49 1.67
C MET A 73 13.57 6.03 2.07
N GLY A 74 14.39 5.32 1.30
CA GLY A 74 14.66 3.89 1.53
C GLY A 74 13.56 2.96 1.04
N GLY A 75 12.57 3.48 0.29
CA GLY A 75 11.51 2.69 -0.33
C GLY A 75 12.02 1.88 -1.53
N PRO A 76 11.32 0.79 -1.89
CA PRO A 76 11.62 0.05 -3.11
C PRO A 76 11.14 0.83 -4.34
N ALA A 77 11.93 0.80 -5.42
CA ALA A 77 11.51 1.19 -6.75
C ALA A 77 11.59 -0.01 -7.68
N GLN A 78 10.67 -0.10 -8.63
CA GLN A 78 10.61 -1.17 -9.63
C GLN A 78 10.64 -0.56 -11.02
N ALA A 79 11.55 -1.05 -11.87
CA ALA A 79 11.60 -0.68 -13.27
C ALA A 79 10.57 -1.47 -14.10
N PHE A 80 10.03 -0.83 -15.14
CA PHE A 80 9.03 -1.41 -16.03
C PHE A 80 9.47 -1.32 -17.48
N PRO A 81 9.09 -2.31 -18.33
CA PRO A 81 9.55 -2.38 -19.72
C PRO A 81 9.18 -1.17 -20.58
N GLU A 82 8.11 -0.43 -20.21
CA GLU A 82 7.59 0.71 -20.98
C GLU A 82 8.31 2.03 -20.68
N GLN A 83 9.21 2.04 -19.68
CA GLN A 83 9.93 3.24 -19.28
C GLN A 83 11.09 3.54 -20.23
N ASP A 84 11.44 4.84 -20.37
CA ASP A 84 12.67 5.26 -21.02
C ASP A 84 13.87 4.96 -20.09
N HIS A 85 14.47 3.80 -20.30
CA HIS A 85 15.55 3.31 -19.43
C HIS A 85 16.77 4.22 -19.45
N ASP A 86 17.11 4.84 -20.58
CA ASP A 86 18.26 5.74 -20.68
C ASP A 86 18.04 7.01 -19.87
N ALA A 87 16.86 7.60 -20.00
CA ALA A 87 16.50 8.78 -19.22
C ALA A 87 16.47 8.47 -17.72
N HIS A 88 15.88 7.33 -17.32
CA HIS A 88 15.83 6.91 -15.91
C HIS A 88 17.23 6.68 -15.33
N ILE A 89 18.09 5.93 -16.03
CA ILE A 89 19.47 5.66 -15.59
C ILE A 89 20.23 6.97 -15.41
N ALA A 90 20.13 7.91 -16.37
CA ALA A 90 20.81 9.20 -16.27
C ALA A 90 20.39 9.99 -15.01
N VAL A 91 19.10 10.00 -14.70
CA VAL A 91 18.56 10.70 -13.53
C VAL A 91 18.97 10.01 -12.22
N HIS A 92 18.99 8.68 -12.19
CA HIS A 92 19.43 7.92 -11.01
C HIS A 92 20.94 8.01 -10.77
N VAL A 93 21.75 8.05 -11.84
CA VAL A 93 23.19 8.30 -11.74
C VAL A 93 23.48 9.69 -11.18
N ALA A 94 22.73 10.70 -11.62
CA ALA A 94 22.83 12.04 -11.03
C ALA A 94 22.53 12.04 -9.53
N LEU A 95 21.54 11.26 -9.08
CA LEU A 95 21.21 11.11 -7.66
C LEU A 95 22.35 10.46 -6.88
N LEU A 96 23.02 9.44 -7.42
CA LEU A 96 24.16 8.76 -6.77
C LEU A 96 25.33 9.71 -6.44
N SER A 97 25.51 10.78 -7.23
CA SER A 97 26.56 11.77 -6.99
C SER A 97 26.22 12.82 -5.95
N MET A 98 25.02 12.79 -5.37
CA MET A 98 24.63 13.74 -4.30
C MET A 98 25.27 13.41 -2.96
N PRO A 99 25.82 14.39 -2.23
CA PRO A 99 26.48 14.14 -0.94
C PRO A 99 25.65 13.37 0.09
N PRO A 100 24.35 13.64 0.30
CA PRO A 100 23.54 12.87 1.22
C PRO A 100 23.42 11.38 0.86
N VAL A 101 23.39 11.08 -0.44
CA VAL A 101 23.32 9.70 -0.95
C VAL A 101 24.67 9.00 -0.77
N GLN A 102 25.77 9.70 -1.07
CA GLN A 102 27.13 9.17 -0.90
C GLN A 102 27.45 8.80 0.56
N MET A 103 26.81 9.45 1.52
CA MET A 103 26.96 9.17 2.94
C MET A 103 26.07 8.02 3.46
N ASN A 104 25.16 7.50 2.63
CA ASN A 104 24.21 6.47 3.04
C ASN A 104 24.29 5.23 2.12
N ALA A 105 25.03 4.22 2.58
CA ALA A 105 25.25 2.98 1.83
C ALA A 105 23.95 2.23 1.48
N GLN A 106 22.92 2.31 2.33
CA GLN A 106 21.62 1.68 2.08
C GLN A 106 20.91 2.33 0.89
N ILE A 107 20.88 3.65 0.86
CA ILE A 107 20.28 4.40 -0.25
C ILE A 107 21.05 4.15 -1.54
N GLN A 108 22.39 4.18 -1.49
CA GLN A 108 23.21 3.83 -2.65
C GLN A 108 22.89 2.42 -3.18
N GLY A 109 22.80 1.43 -2.29
CA GLY A 109 22.47 0.06 -2.66
C GLY A 109 21.12 -0.05 -3.35
N ASN A 110 20.10 0.65 -2.84
CA ASN A 110 18.77 0.68 -3.44
C ASN A 110 18.79 1.30 -4.84
N ILE A 111 19.48 2.44 -5.01
CA ILE A 111 19.61 3.11 -6.32
C ILE A 111 20.38 2.23 -7.31
N HIS A 112 21.48 1.62 -6.90
CA HIS A 112 22.23 0.70 -7.75
C HIS A 112 21.39 -0.49 -8.18
N SER A 113 20.64 -1.11 -7.25
CA SER A 113 19.76 -2.21 -7.56
C SER A 113 18.68 -1.82 -8.57
N HIS A 114 18.13 -0.61 -8.44
CA HIS A 114 17.13 -0.10 -9.36
C HIS A 114 17.72 0.23 -10.76
N ILE A 115 18.90 0.83 -10.82
CA ILE A 115 19.63 1.04 -12.10
C ILE A 115 19.89 -0.31 -12.79
N MET A 116 20.27 -1.36 -12.03
CA MET A 116 20.48 -2.69 -12.59
C MET A 116 19.20 -3.25 -13.23
N GLN A 117 18.03 -2.99 -12.66
CA GLN A 117 16.74 -3.39 -13.25
C GLN A 117 16.52 -2.69 -14.60
N HIS A 118 16.79 -1.39 -14.69
CA HIS A 118 16.70 -0.65 -15.96
C HIS A 118 17.70 -1.17 -17.01
N LEU A 119 18.95 -1.43 -16.61
CA LEU A 119 19.97 -2.00 -17.51
C LEU A 119 19.55 -3.37 -18.03
N GLN A 120 18.97 -4.23 -17.16
CA GLN A 120 18.48 -5.55 -17.56
C GLN A 120 17.32 -5.44 -18.56
N LEU A 121 16.33 -4.60 -18.28
CA LEU A 121 15.18 -4.41 -19.18
C LEU A 121 15.63 -3.83 -20.52
N LYS A 122 16.60 -2.90 -20.52
CA LYS A 122 17.21 -2.36 -21.74
C LYS A 122 17.95 -3.45 -22.51
N ALA A 123 18.75 -4.28 -21.83
CA ALA A 123 19.46 -5.39 -22.46
C ALA A 123 18.49 -6.40 -23.09
N ASP A 124 17.40 -6.71 -22.39
CA ASP A 124 16.36 -7.62 -22.88
C ASP A 124 15.64 -7.05 -24.11
N ALA A 125 15.33 -5.76 -24.11
CA ALA A 125 14.73 -5.09 -25.26
C ALA A 125 15.65 -5.09 -26.50
N ILE A 126 16.93 -4.82 -26.32
CA ILE A 126 17.93 -4.87 -27.40
C ILE A 126 18.10 -6.32 -27.88
N ALA A 127 18.17 -7.28 -26.96
CA ALA A 127 18.29 -8.70 -27.29
C ALA A 127 17.12 -9.18 -28.14
N GLN A 128 15.89 -8.80 -27.80
CA GLN A 128 14.71 -9.15 -28.60
C GLN A 128 14.77 -8.54 -30.01
N GLN A 129 15.32 -7.35 -30.19
CA GLN A 129 15.50 -6.74 -31.51
C GLN A 129 16.59 -7.40 -32.32
N GLN A 130 17.63 -7.92 -31.69
CA GLN A 130 18.79 -8.55 -32.33
C GLN A 130 18.65 -10.08 -32.46
N MET A 131 17.64 -10.66 -31.84
CA MET A 131 17.41 -12.09 -31.86
C MET A 131 17.09 -12.58 -33.29
N PRO A 132 17.70 -13.68 -33.75
CA PRO A 132 17.36 -14.27 -35.04
C PRO A 132 15.86 -14.58 -35.15
N PRO A 133 15.25 -14.43 -36.34
CA PRO A 133 13.80 -14.61 -36.52
C PRO A 133 13.27 -15.97 -36.00
N GLU A 134 14.03 -17.01 -36.17
CA GLU A 134 13.67 -18.38 -35.71
C GLU A 134 13.63 -18.43 -34.16
N ALA A 135 14.64 -17.85 -33.50
CA ALA A 135 14.70 -17.81 -32.04
C ALA A 135 13.59 -16.91 -31.47
N MET A 136 13.32 -15.76 -32.13
CA MET A 136 12.22 -14.88 -31.75
C MET A 136 10.87 -15.57 -31.87
N GLN A 137 10.64 -16.32 -32.94
CA GLN A 137 9.40 -17.08 -33.13
C GLN A 137 9.23 -18.13 -32.02
N GLN A 138 10.29 -18.87 -31.70
CA GLN A 138 10.27 -19.85 -30.62
C GLN A 138 10.00 -19.20 -29.26
N TYR A 139 10.64 -18.07 -28.97
CA TYR A 139 10.42 -17.30 -27.75
C TYR A 139 8.96 -16.86 -27.61
N GLN A 140 8.39 -16.29 -28.67
CA GLN A 140 6.99 -15.87 -28.69
C GLN A 140 6.02 -17.05 -28.54
N GLN A 141 6.30 -18.18 -29.17
CA GLN A 141 5.48 -19.40 -28.99
C GLN A 141 5.48 -19.88 -27.55
N MET A 142 6.63 -19.90 -26.89
CA MET A 142 6.72 -20.28 -25.48
C MET A 142 5.91 -19.31 -24.59
N GLN A 143 5.98 -18.01 -24.84
CA GLN A 143 5.19 -17.03 -24.09
C GLN A 143 3.68 -17.20 -24.31
N GLN A 144 3.25 -17.40 -25.55
CA GLN A 144 1.83 -17.62 -25.86
C GLN A 144 1.29 -18.89 -25.24
N GLN A 145 2.06 -19.98 -25.28
CA GLN A 145 1.67 -21.24 -24.64
C GLN A 145 1.57 -21.07 -23.11
N ALA A 146 2.53 -20.38 -22.49
CA ALA A 146 2.51 -20.13 -21.05
C ALA A 146 1.28 -19.31 -20.60
N GLN A 147 0.83 -18.36 -21.42
CA GLN A 147 -0.36 -17.56 -21.12
C GLN A 147 -1.67 -18.38 -21.12
N GLN A 148 -1.69 -19.50 -21.84
CA GLN A 148 -2.84 -20.40 -21.95
C GLN A 148 -2.86 -21.50 -20.89
N MET A 149 -1.81 -21.62 -20.09
CA MET A 149 -1.63 -22.65 -19.07
C MET A 149 -1.93 -22.13 -17.67
N PRO A 150 -2.33 -23.00 -16.73
CA PRO A 150 -2.36 -22.64 -15.32
C PRO A 150 -0.97 -22.17 -14.83
N PRO A 151 -0.87 -21.21 -13.90
CA PRO A 151 0.42 -20.63 -13.47
C PRO A 151 1.49 -21.65 -13.04
N GLN A 152 1.09 -22.78 -12.44
CA GLN A 152 2.00 -23.82 -12.00
C GLN A 152 2.62 -24.60 -13.17
N GLU A 153 1.86 -24.81 -14.24
CA GLU A 153 2.33 -25.51 -15.45
C GLU A 153 3.07 -24.55 -16.40
N ALA A 154 2.73 -23.26 -16.37
CA ALA A 154 3.38 -22.21 -17.15
C ALA A 154 4.81 -21.90 -16.66
N ALA A 155 5.09 -22.05 -15.36
CA ALA A 155 6.36 -21.66 -14.74
C ALA A 155 7.61 -22.27 -15.42
N PRO A 156 7.70 -23.58 -15.70
CA PRO A 156 8.87 -24.15 -16.37
C PRO A 156 9.04 -23.63 -17.80
N LEU A 157 7.95 -23.39 -18.53
CA LEU A 157 7.98 -22.89 -19.90
C LEU A 157 8.44 -21.41 -19.91
N MET A 158 7.97 -20.60 -18.96
CA MET A 158 8.43 -19.23 -18.77
C MET A 158 9.91 -19.17 -18.40
N ALA A 159 10.39 -20.11 -17.56
CA ALA A 159 11.81 -20.20 -17.22
C ALA A 159 12.67 -20.54 -18.45
N GLN A 160 12.20 -21.41 -19.36
CA GLN A 160 12.89 -21.70 -20.62
C GLN A 160 12.93 -20.49 -21.55
N ALA A 161 11.82 -19.74 -21.66
CA ALA A 161 11.76 -18.53 -22.45
C ALA A 161 12.74 -17.47 -21.91
N GLN A 162 12.77 -17.28 -20.59
CA GLN A 162 13.72 -16.37 -19.93
C GLN A 162 15.18 -16.82 -20.14
N ALA A 163 15.48 -18.12 -20.03
CA ALA A 163 16.81 -18.65 -20.27
C ALA A 163 17.27 -18.41 -21.73
N MET A 164 16.35 -18.57 -22.68
CA MET A 164 16.64 -18.25 -24.09
C MET A 164 16.94 -16.76 -24.28
N LEU A 165 16.11 -15.88 -23.73
CA LEU A 165 16.34 -14.43 -23.79
C LEU A 165 17.68 -14.06 -23.14
N ALA A 166 18.02 -14.65 -21.99
CA ALA A 166 19.25 -14.40 -21.25
C ALA A 166 20.51 -14.75 -22.06
N GLN A 167 20.46 -15.74 -22.96
CA GLN A 167 21.60 -16.06 -23.84
C GLN A 167 21.96 -14.88 -24.76
N PHE A 168 20.95 -14.14 -25.22
CA PHE A 168 21.14 -12.98 -26.07
C PHE A 168 21.36 -11.68 -25.28
N SER A 169 20.70 -11.52 -24.14
CA SER A 169 20.80 -10.29 -23.32
C SER A 169 22.05 -10.23 -22.46
N SER A 170 22.66 -11.37 -22.04
CA SER A 170 23.83 -11.38 -21.16
C SER A 170 25.05 -10.63 -21.72
N PRO A 171 25.47 -10.81 -22.99
CA PRO A 171 26.58 -10.05 -23.54
C PRO A 171 26.27 -8.55 -23.61
N ILE A 172 25.04 -8.21 -23.98
CA ILE A 172 24.57 -6.80 -24.04
C ILE A 172 24.57 -6.18 -22.63
N MET A 173 24.07 -6.93 -21.65
CA MET A 173 24.10 -6.48 -20.25
C MET A 173 25.53 -6.24 -19.76
N SER A 174 26.47 -7.11 -20.11
CA SER A 174 27.89 -6.94 -19.77
C SER A 174 28.48 -5.66 -20.37
N GLU A 175 28.15 -5.36 -21.61
CA GLU A 175 28.58 -4.13 -22.28
C GLU A 175 27.95 -2.89 -21.62
N LEU A 176 26.63 -2.90 -21.36
CA LEU A 176 25.94 -1.81 -20.68
C LEU A 176 26.48 -1.57 -19.27
N MET A 177 26.82 -2.64 -18.53
CA MET A 177 27.46 -2.51 -17.22
C MET A 177 28.85 -1.86 -17.30
N GLN A 178 29.66 -2.20 -18.33
CA GLN A 178 30.96 -1.54 -18.53
C GLN A 178 30.81 -0.06 -18.84
N GLN A 179 29.85 0.30 -19.71
CA GLN A 179 29.54 1.69 -20.03
C GLN A 179 29.06 2.44 -18.79
N PHE A 180 28.18 1.85 -17.99
CA PHE A 180 27.71 2.41 -16.72
C PHE A 180 28.87 2.61 -15.72
N ALA A 181 29.73 1.63 -15.56
CA ALA A 181 30.90 1.75 -14.68
C ALA A 181 31.85 2.88 -15.10
N GLN A 182 32.07 3.08 -16.40
CA GLN A 182 32.86 4.18 -16.94
C GLN A 182 32.18 5.53 -16.66
N GLN A 183 30.86 5.61 -16.84
CA GLN A 183 30.09 6.83 -16.61
C GLN A 183 30.11 7.26 -15.14
N VAL A 184 29.98 6.30 -14.20
CA VAL A 184 30.01 6.58 -12.75
C VAL A 184 31.43 6.88 -12.26
N SER A 185 32.45 6.30 -12.88
CA SER A 185 33.88 6.50 -12.51
C SER A 185 34.51 7.73 -13.15
N ALA A 186 33.90 8.31 -14.17
CA ALA A 186 34.36 9.53 -14.76
C ALA A 186 34.19 10.69 -13.76
N PRO A 187 35.23 11.49 -13.48
CA PRO A 187 35.02 12.71 -12.70
C PRO A 187 33.96 13.55 -13.43
N PRO A 188 32.96 14.07 -12.69
CA PRO A 188 31.91 14.84 -13.33
C PRO A 188 32.56 16.04 -14.04
N GLU A 189 32.48 16.09 -15.37
CA GLU A 189 32.56 17.37 -16.04
C GLU A 189 31.39 18.18 -15.49
N GLU A 190 31.74 19.18 -14.70
CA GLU A 190 30.73 20.06 -14.09
C GLU A 190 30.07 20.91 -15.19
N ASP A 191 29.16 20.30 -15.91
CA ASP A 191 28.21 21.06 -16.72
C ASP A 191 27.34 21.89 -15.77
N PRO A 192 27.38 23.22 -15.86
CA PRO A 192 26.55 24.10 -15.01
C PRO A 192 25.06 23.74 -15.01
N LEU A 193 24.55 23.19 -16.12
CA LEU A 193 23.18 22.71 -16.26
C LEU A 193 22.91 21.45 -15.39
N VAL A 194 23.88 20.56 -15.26
CA VAL A 194 23.77 19.37 -14.38
C VAL A 194 23.79 19.79 -12.91
N THR A 195 24.62 20.79 -12.59
CA THR A 195 24.66 21.35 -11.22
C THR A 195 23.35 22.03 -10.83
N ILE A 196 22.75 22.82 -11.75
CA ILE A 196 21.44 23.44 -11.55
C ILE A 196 20.36 22.37 -11.40
N ARG A 197 20.35 21.34 -12.24
CA ARG A 197 19.37 20.25 -12.18
C ARG A 197 19.49 19.41 -10.90
N LYS A 198 20.75 19.19 -10.43
CA LYS A 198 21.00 18.57 -9.11
C LYS A 198 20.43 19.39 -7.97
N GLN A 199 20.61 20.72 -8.02
CA GLN A 199 20.06 21.63 -7.01
C GLN A 199 18.51 21.66 -7.04
N GLU A 200 17.91 21.68 -8.22
CA GLU A 200 16.44 21.61 -8.38
C GLU A 200 15.89 20.30 -7.85
N LEU A 201 16.54 19.17 -8.14
CA LEU A 201 16.14 17.86 -7.62
C LEU A 201 16.31 17.76 -6.10
N ALA A 202 17.38 18.34 -5.56
CA ALA A 202 17.61 18.39 -4.11
C ALA A 202 16.54 19.25 -3.41
N LEU A 203 16.22 20.42 -3.97
CA LEU A 203 15.16 21.30 -3.46
C LEU A 203 13.80 20.61 -3.52
N LYS A 204 13.47 19.98 -4.64
CA LYS A 204 12.21 19.25 -4.80
C LYS A 204 12.10 18.05 -3.87
N GLY A 205 13.21 17.36 -3.61
CA GLY A 205 13.28 16.29 -2.60
C GLY A 205 13.07 16.81 -1.16
N GLN A 206 13.63 17.99 -0.85
CA GLN A 206 13.41 18.65 0.45
C GLN A 206 11.97 19.15 0.62
N GLU A 207 11.39 19.74 -0.42
CA GLU A 207 9.98 20.18 -0.42
C GLU A 207 9.03 18.99 -0.19
N LEU A 208 9.22 17.89 -0.92
CA LEU A 208 8.43 16.68 -0.73
C LEU A 208 8.58 16.08 0.67
N SER A 209 9.79 16.07 1.21
CA SER A 209 10.06 15.61 2.59
C SER A 209 9.38 16.51 3.62
N GLN A 210 9.42 17.83 3.44
CA GLN A 210 8.75 18.79 4.31
C GLN A 210 7.23 18.67 4.23
N ASP A 211 6.69 18.51 3.03
CA ASP A 211 5.25 18.34 2.81
C ASP A 211 4.74 17.03 3.45
N GLN A 212 5.52 15.97 3.33
CA GLN A 212 5.17 14.70 3.98
C GLN A 212 5.23 14.79 5.51
N GLN A 213 6.26 15.43 6.07
CA GLN A 213 6.34 15.68 7.53
C GLN A 213 5.20 16.58 8.02
N GLN A 214 4.84 17.60 7.24
CA GLN A 214 3.69 18.45 7.56
C GLN A 214 2.37 17.70 7.49
N PHE A 215 2.21 16.83 6.48
CA PHE A 215 1.03 15.98 6.35
C PHE A 215 0.89 15.04 7.53
N GLU A 216 1.97 14.30 7.88
CA GLU A 216 1.99 13.40 9.03
C GLU A 216 1.73 14.12 10.35
N SER A 217 2.30 15.32 10.52
CA SER A 217 2.07 16.16 11.72
C SER A 217 0.61 16.61 11.82
N LYS A 218 0.00 17.00 10.69
CA LYS A 218 -1.42 17.39 10.64
C LYS A 218 -2.35 16.20 10.91
N GLU A 219 -1.98 15.03 10.42
CA GLU A 219 -2.77 13.81 10.64
C GLU A 219 -2.68 13.33 12.10
N LYS A 220 -1.50 13.41 12.72
CA LYS A 220 -1.33 13.18 14.16
C LYS A 220 -2.17 14.14 15.00
N LEU A 221 -2.11 15.43 14.70
CA LEU A 221 -2.90 16.43 15.40
C LEU A 221 -4.42 16.19 15.28
N ARG A 222 -4.89 15.83 14.07
CA ARG A 222 -6.30 15.46 13.86
C ARG A 222 -6.71 14.24 14.66
N THR A 223 -5.84 13.24 14.71
CA THR A 223 -6.09 12.01 15.45
C THR A 223 -6.13 12.27 16.95
N GLU A 224 -5.21 13.08 17.48
CA GLU A 224 -5.18 13.48 18.87
C GLU A 224 -6.41 14.35 19.25
N GLU A 225 -6.81 15.25 18.37
CA GLU A 225 -8.02 16.06 18.56
C GLU A 225 -9.28 15.19 18.60
N LYS A 226 -9.37 14.20 17.70
CA LYS A 226 -10.49 13.26 17.70
C LYS A 226 -10.52 12.40 18.96
N ILE A 227 -9.39 11.87 19.39
CA ILE A 227 -9.30 11.10 20.65
C ILE A 227 -9.69 11.98 21.85
N ARG A 228 -9.27 13.23 21.87
CA ARG A 228 -9.64 14.20 22.91
C ARG A 228 -11.14 14.47 22.90
N GLN A 229 -11.74 14.64 21.74
CA GLN A 229 -13.18 14.87 21.60
C GLN A 229 -13.97 13.65 22.04
N ASP A 230 -13.58 12.44 21.59
CA ASP A 230 -14.23 11.20 21.99
C ASP A 230 -14.17 11.00 23.52
N LYS A 231 -13.05 11.37 24.15
CA LYS A 231 -12.91 11.33 25.61
C LYS A 231 -13.85 12.28 26.34
N ILE A 232 -13.98 13.51 25.84
CA ILE A 232 -14.91 14.52 26.37
C ILE A 232 -16.37 14.03 26.23
N ASP A 233 -16.71 13.43 25.10
CA ASP A 233 -18.06 12.90 24.88
C ASP A 233 -18.38 11.73 25.78
N VAL A 234 -17.42 10.83 26.04
CA VAL A 234 -17.58 9.74 27.02
C VAL A 234 -17.78 10.30 28.44
N GLU A 235 -16.97 11.28 28.86
CA GLU A 235 -17.12 11.92 30.17
C GLU A 235 -18.47 12.62 30.30
N ARG A 236 -18.96 13.27 29.24
CA ARG A 236 -20.28 13.92 29.21
C ARG A 236 -21.41 12.90 29.34
N ILE A 237 -21.31 11.77 28.62
CA ILE A 237 -22.31 10.70 28.70
C ILE A 237 -22.33 10.10 30.12
N GLN A 238 -21.15 9.88 30.71
CA GLN A 238 -21.09 9.37 32.09
C GLN A 238 -21.70 10.35 33.10
N ALA A 239 -21.34 11.64 33.00
CA ALA A 239 -21.93 12.67 33.86
C ALA A 239 -23.47 12.77 33.70
N GLN A 240 -24.00 12.60 32.49
CA GLN A 240 -25.44 12.58 32.25
C GLN A 240 -26.10 11.36 32.89
N LYS A 241 -25.45 10.19 32.88
CA LYS A 241 -25.93 8.99 33.58
C LYS A 241 -25.95 9.18 35.09
N ASP A 242 -24.86 9.72 35.65
CA ASP A 242 -24.74 9.97 37.09
C ASP A 242 -25.84 10.95 37.57
N ILE A 243 -26.12 12.00 36.78
CA ILE A 243 -27.21 12.95 37.05
C ILE A 243 -28.59 12.26 36.94
N ALA A 244 -28.77 11.36 35.99
CA ALA A 244 -30.04 10.61 35.87
C ALA A 244 -30.28 9.67 37.05
N GLU A 245 -29.24 8.97 37.50
CA GLU A 245 -29.29 8.10 38.69
C GLU A 245 -29.60 8.90 39.97
N LEU A 246 -28.96 10.06 40.17
CA LEU A 246 -29.24 10.96 41.28
C LEU A 246 -30.69 11.48 41.28
N LYS A 247 -31.25 11.74 40.10
CA LYS A 247 -32.66 12.17 39.96
C LYS A 247 -33.63 11.03 40.29
N ASP A 248 -33.29 9.81 39.87
CA ASP A 248 -34.10 8.63 40.18
C ASP A 248 -34.11 8.34 41.66
N ASP A 249 -32.95 8.38 42.34
CA ASP A 249 -32.83 8.22 43.80
C ASP A 249 -33.60 9.32 44.56
N THR A 250 -33.45 10.57 44.17
CA THR A 250 -34.21 11.66 44.81
C THR A 250 -35.72 11.55 44.60
N THR A 251 -36.15 10.97 43.49
CA THR A 251 -37.57 10.74 43.20
C THR A 251 -38.09 9.57 44.05
N ARG A 252 -37.29 8.52 44.23
CA ARG A 252 -37.58 7.37 45.07
C ARG A 252 -37.72 7.76 46.52
N ASP A 253 -36.77 8.51 47.06
CA ASP A 253 -36.80 9.04 48.42
C ASP A 253 -38.05 9.88 48.69
N ARG A 254 -38.41 10.75 47.72
CA ARG A 254 -39.60 11.58 47.81
C ARG A 254 -40.90 10.75 47.82
N MET A 255 -40.95 9.69 47.02
CA MET A 255 -42.09 8.78 46.98
C MET A 255 -42.21 7.99 48.30
N ASP A 256 -41.10 7.56 48.89
CA ASP A 256 -41.10 6.82 50.14
C ASP A 256 -41.47 7.74 51.32
N GLN A 257 -40.99 8.98 51.38
CA GLN A 257 -41.47 9.98 52.32
C GLN A 257 -42.98 10.26 52.19
N GLN A 258 -43.52 10.33 50.98
CA GLN A 258 -44.96 10.49 50.76
C GLN A 258 -45.77 9.29 51.23
N LYS A 259 -45.26 8.08 51.10
CA LYS A 259 -45.89 6.86 51.64
C LYS A 259 -45.90 6.87 53.15
N GLU A 260 -44.78 7.24 53.80
CA GLU A 260 -44.70 7.36 55.23
C GLU A 260 -45.68 8.40 55.78
N LEU A 261 -45.75 9.59 55.16
CA LEU A 261 -46.71 10.64 55.57
C LEU A 261 -48.17 10.18 55.42
N LYS A 262 -48.49 9.42 54.35
CA LYS A 262 -49.84 8.86 54.19
C LYS A 262 -50.17 7.80 55.25
N LEU A 263 -49.20 6.97 55.63
CA LEU A 263 -49.40 5.96 56.69
C LEU A 263 -49.62 6.65 58.04
N ILE A 264 -48.94 7.73 58.32
CA ILE A 264 -49.16 8.52 59.57
C ILE A 264 -50.56 9.18 59.56
N ASP A 265 -51.01 9.73 58.41
CA ASP A 265 -52.36 10.33 58.31
C ASP A 265 -53.48 9.35 58.44
N ILE A 266 -53.30 8.09 58.00
CA ILE A 266 -54.24 6.99 58.18
C ILE A 266 -54.27 6.54 59.64
N GLY A 267 -53.09 6.46 60.31
CA GLY A 267 -53.02 6.12 61.74
C GLY A 267 -53.65 7.16 62.67
N LEU A 268 -53.63 8.45 62.30
CA LEU A 268 -54.23 9.56 63.05
C LEU A 268 -55.78 9.64 62.88
N LYS A 269 -56.34 9.10 61.82
CA LYS A 269 -57.80 9.10 61.58
C LYS A 269 -58.49 7.87 62.11
N GLY A 270 -57.74 6.92 62.69
CA GLY A 270 -58.29 5.68 63.32
C GLY A 270 -58.32 5.69 64.85
N LEU A 271 -58.01 6.82 65.49
CA LEU A 271 -58.16 7.09 66.92
C LEU A 271 -59.33 8.09 67.08
#